data_16c1a7a9fb14bd8493507a658a572161
#
_entry.id   16c1a7a9fb14bd8493507a658a572161
#
_cell.length_a   1.000
_cell.length_b   1.000
_cell.length_c   1.000
_cell.angle_alpha   90.00
_cell.angle_beta   90.00
_cell.angle_gamma   90.00
#
_symmetry.space_group_name_H-M   'P 1'
#
loop_
_entity.id
_entity.type
_entity.pdbx_description
1 polymer ?
#
loop_
_entity_poly.entity_id
_entity_poly.type
_entity_poly.pdbx_seq_one_letter_code
_entity_poly.pdbx_strand_id
1 'polypeptide(L)'
;DLNRYLGKWYQIAALPQLFSYNTKCVTAKYSLNSDGSVKVVNKQVTQDGTPQSIEGKATVEPNSGNSKLRVGFFGQQPASSNYWIVEIADDYSYAVVSDQTKTTWWILSRTPQMDPALVQQIKDRWAAFGINMSLVQNTVQDCN
;
A
#
# COMPACT_ATOMS: atom_id res chain seq x y z
N ASP A 1 -2.11 8.25 13.18
CA ASP A 1 -1.46 7.53 14.30
C ASP A 1 -0.76 6.29 13.76
N LEU A 2 0.57 6.28 13.84
CA LEU A 2 1.38 5.18 13.31
C LEU A 2 0.98 3.84 13.93
N ASN A 3 0.72 3.79 15.22
CA ASN A 3 0.34 2.54 15.89
C ASN A 3 -0.97 1.96 15.36
N ARG A 4 -1.92 2.83 14.98
CA ARG A 4 -3.18 2.37 14.37
C ARG A 4 -3.00 1.91 12.94
N TYR A 5 -1.95 2.38 12.26
CA TYR A 5 -1.67 2.00 10.87
C TYR A 5 -0.97 0.65 10.78
N LEU A 6 -0.29 0.21 11.84
CA LEU A 6 0.45 -1.06 11.84
C LEU A 6 -0.49 -2.25 11.64
N GLY A 7 0.09 -3.40 11.33
CA GLY A 7 -0.64 -4.64 11.11
C GLY A 7 -0.77 -4.98 9.64
N LYS A 8 -1.72 -5.85 9.34
CA LYS A 8 -1.91 -6.38 7.99
C LYS A 8 -2.92 -5.54 7.20
N TRP A 9 -2.58 -5.32 5.94
CA TRP A 9 -3.43 -4.65 4.97
C TRP A 9 -3.54 -5.50 3.70
N TYR A 10 -4.72 -5.51 3.09
CA TYR A 10 -4.96 -6.16 1.80
C TYR A 10 -4.98 -5.09 0.71
N GLN A 11 -4.28 -5.34 -0.41
CA GLN A 11 -4.36 -4.47 -1.57
C GLN A 11 -5.65 -4.75 -2.31
N ILE A 12 -6.42 -3.72 -2.58
CA ILE A 12 -7.72 -3.84 -3.27
C ILE A 12 -7.58 -3.47 -4.74
N ALA A 13 -6.83 -2.42 -5.03
CA ALA A 13 -6.57 -1.95 -6.39
C ALA A 13 -5.29 -1.16 -6.39
N ALA A 14 -4.58 -1.14 -7.52
CA ALA A 14 -3.29 -0.46 -7.62
C ALA A 14 -2.92 -0.15 -9.06
N LEU A 15 -2.11 0.90 -9.24
CA LEU A 15 -1.30 1.03 -10.43
C LEU A 15 -0.29 -0.12 -10.45
N PRO A 16 0.02 -0.70 -11.62
CA PRO A 16 0.94 -1.85 -11.69
C PRO A 16 2.31 -1.52 -11.11
N GLN A 17 2.83 -2.44 -10.32
CA GLN A 17 4.19 -2.40 -9.77
C GLN A 17 4.94 -3.62 -10.24
N LEU A 18 6.24 -3.50 -10.47
CA LEU A 18 7.04 -4.59 -11.01
C LEU A 18 6.93 -5.86 -10.16
N PHE A 19 7.07 -5.72 -8.82
CA PHE A 19 7.00 -6.87 -7.92
C PHE A 19 5.63 -7.54 -7.94
N SER A 20 4.54 -6.77 -7.94
CA SER A 20 3.18 -7.29 -7.83
C SER A 20 2.49 -7.47 -9.17
N TYR A 21 3.19 -7.20 -10.28
CA TYR A 21 2.59 -7.30 -11.61
C TYR A 21 2.12 -8.74 -11.87
N ASN A 22 0.85 -8.85 -12.32
CA ASN A 22 0.23 -10.12 -12.69
C ASN A 22 0.20 -11.15 -11.54
N THR A 23 0.04 -10.67 -10.30
CA THR A 23 -0.10 -11.51 -9.11
C THR A 23 -1.44 -11.28 -8.46
N LYS A 24 -1.75 -12.09 -7.44
CA LYS A 24 -2.95 -11.96 -6.64
C LYS A 24 -2.65 -12.07 -5.15
N CYS A 25 -3.63 -11.83 -4.31
CA CYS A 25 -3.52 -11.97 -2.86
C CYS A 25 -2.41 -11.10 -2.28
N VAL A 26 -2.27 -9.88 -2.82
CA VAL A 26 -1.24 -8.95 -2.38
C VAL A 26 -1.61 -8.39 -1.03
N THR A 27 -0.69 -8.52 -0.08
CA THR A 27 -0.84 -7.97 1.27
C THR A 27 0.42 -7.23 1.68
N ALA A 28 0.26 -6.33 2.65
CA ALA A 28 1.37 -5.65 3.30
C ALA A 28 1.18 -5.75 4.79
N LYS A 29 2.25 -6.06 5.51
CA LYS A 29 2.23 -6.08 6.97
C LYS A 29 3.30 -5.15 7.50
N TYR A 30 2.89 -4.25 8.39
CA TYR A 30 3.76 -3.26 9.01
C TYR A 30 3.88 -3.54 10.50
N SER A 31 5.12 -3.55 11.01
CA SER A 31 5.38 -3.76 12.43
C SER A 31 6.56 -2.89 12.86
N LEU A 32 6.59 -2.50 14.14
CA LEU A 32 7.68 -1.67 14.66
C LEU A 32 8.92 -2.52 14.90
N ASN A 33 10.06 -2.01 14.44
CA ASN A 33 11.37 -2.51 14.82
C ASN A 33 11.80 -1.89 16.16
N SER A 34 12.79 -2.50 16.81
CA SER A 34 13.29 -2.00 18.08
C SER A 34 13.91 -0.60 17.99
N ASP A 35 14.35 -0.17 16.81
CA ASP A 35 14.94 1.15 16.59
C ASP A 35 13.90 2.23 16.24
N GLY A 36 12.61 1.89 16.26
CA GLY A 36 11.52 2.82 15.92
C GLY A 36 11.18 2.88 14.45
N SER A 37 11.94 2.24 13.59
CA SER A 37 11.58 2.11 12.18
C SER A 37 10.47 1.07 12.01
N VAL A 38 9.94 0.96 10.79
CA VAL A 38 8.83 0.04 10.48
C VAL A 38 9.33 -1.07 9.57
N LYS A 39 9.10 -2.31 9.99
CA LYS A 39 9.33 -3.48 9.15
C LYS A 39 8.16 -3.62 8.20
N VAL A 40 8.46 -3.79 6.91
CA VAL A 40 7.47 -3.94 5.86
C VAL A 40 7.63 -5.33 5.26
N VAL A 41 6.56 -6.13 5.25
CA VAL A 41 6.55 -7.43 4.59
C VAL A 41 5.42 -7.42 3.57
N ASN A 42 5.78 -7.46 2.28
CA ASN A 42 4.81 -7.57 1.20
C ASN A 42 4.76 -9.01 0.73
N LYS A 43 3.55 -9.56 0.64
CA LYS A 43 3.32 -10.94 0.18
C LYS A 43 2.34 -10.95 -0.96
N GLN A 44 2.49 -11.94 -1.83
CA GLN A 44 1.62 -12.14 -2.98
C GLN A 44 1.72 -13.58 -3.45
N VAL A 45 0.84 -13.94 -4.39
CA VAL A 45 0.82 -15.27 -4.99
C VAL A 45 0.84 -15.09 -6.50
N THR A 46 1.70 -15.82 -7.19
CA THR A 46 1.72 -15.80 -8.65
C THR A 46 0.50 -16.54 -9.21
N GLN A 47 0.25 -16.42 -10.52
CA GLN A 47 -0.90 -17.06 -11.14
C GLN A 47 -0.87 -18.59 -11.03
N ASP A 48 0.32 -19.19 -10.93
CA ASP A 48 0.45 -20.64 -10.75
C ASP A 48 0.39 -21.09 -9.28
N GLY A 49 0.12 -20.16 -8.36
CA GLY A 49 -0.03 -20.47 -6.93
C GLY A 49 1.23 -20.38 -6.09
N THR A 50 2.34 -19.91 -6.67
CA THR A 50 3.62 -19.81 -5.95
C THR A 50 3.60 -18.60 -5.02
N PRO A 51 3.81 -18.76 -3.70
CA PRO A 51 3.90 -17.62 -2.80
C PRO A 51 5.22 -16.88 -2.96
N GLN A 52 5.15 -15.56 -2.87
CA GLN A 52 6.31 -14.68 -2.91
C GLN A 52 6.23 -13.69 -1.77
N SER A 53 7.37 -13.28 -1.24
CA SER A 53 7.43 -12.22 -0.24
C SER A 53 8.70 -11.41 -0.39
N ILE A 54 8.62 -10.14 0.02
CA ILE A 54 9.75 -9.23 0.07
C ILE A 54 9.66 -8.44 1.38
N GLU A 55 10.80 -8.27 2.03
CA GLU A 55 10.87 -7.54 3.29
C GLU A 55 11.64 -6.23 3.08
N GLY A 56 11.12 -5.16 3.66
CA GLY A 56 11.74 -3.87 3.60
C GLY A 56 11.69 -3.15 4.92
N LYS A 57 12.22 -1.93 4.92
CA LYS A 57 12.28 -1.06 6.08
C LYS A 57 11.75 0.30 5.69
N ALA A 58 10.87 0.85 6.52
CA ALA A 58 10.32 2.17 6.34
C ALA A 58 10.73 3.07 7.49
N THR A 59 11.04 4.32 7.17
CA THR A 59 11.29 5.36 8.16
C THR A 59 10.35 6.52 7.88
N VAL A 60 9.84 7.14 8.96
CA VAL A 60 8.91 8.25 8.83
C VAL A 60 9.66 9.51 8.46
N GLU A 61 9.16 10.24 7.46
CA GLU A 61 9.71 11.54 7.08
C GLU A 61 9.44 12.54 8.19
N PRO A 62 10.45 13.28 8.66
CA PRO A 62 10.26 14.28 9.72
C PRO A 62 9.21 15.33 9.33
N ASN A 63 8.41 15.75 10.31
CA ASN A 63 7.42 16.82 10.16
C ASN A 63 6.29 16.48 9.16
N SER A 64 6.04 15.20 8.91
CA SER A 64 4.97 14.78 8.00
C SER A 64 3.70 14.33 8.74
N GLY A 65 3.71 14.31 10.07
CA GLY A 65 2.59 13.76 10.84
C GLY A 65 2.42 12.26 10.63
N ASN A 66 3.52 11.55 10.35
CA ASN A 66 3.56 10.12 10.04
C ASN A 66 2.86 9.75 8.72
N SER A 67 2.59 10.72 7.85
CA SER A 67 1.89 10.46 6.58
C SER A 67 2.83 10.19 5.41
N LYS A 68 4.12 10.49 5.56
CA LYS A 68 5.10 10.29 4.49
C LYS A 68 6.24 9.45 5.02
N LEU A 69 6.56 8.37 4.29
CA LEU A 69 7.59 7.43 4.69
C LEU A 69 8.57 7.20 3.55
N ARG A 70 9.78 6.82 3.93
CA ARG A 70 10.79 6.31 3.00
C ARG A 70 10.80 4.80 3.16
N VAL A 71 10.41 4.08 2.11
CA VAL A 71 10.37 2.62 2.11
C VAL A 71 11.47 2.11 1.20
N GLY A 72 12.38 1.32 1.74
CA GLY A 72 13.46 0.71 1.00
C GLY A 72 13.51 -0.79 1.20
N PHE A 73 14.08 -1.48 0.21
CA PHE A 73 14.25 -2.93 0.24
C PHE A 73 15.72 -3.27 0.07
N PHE A 74 16.10 -4.47 0.48
CA PHE A 74 17.48 -4.98 0.34
C PHE A 74 18.50 -4.07 1.05
N GLY A 75 18.11 -3.47 2.19
CA GLY A 75 18.99 -2.64 2.99
C GLY A 75 19.22 -1.23 2.45
N GLN A 76 18.55 -0.85 1.36
CA GLN A 76 18.70 0.50 0.78
C GLN A 76 17.53 1.38 1.18
N GLN A 77 17.82 2.68 1.39
CA GLN A 77 16.81 3.67 1.70
C GLN A 77 16.81 4.75 0.62
N PRO A 78 15.62 5.18 0.15
CA PRO A 78 15.55 6.25 -0.84
C PRO A 78 15.95 7.59 -0.24
N ALA A 79 16.38 8.52 -1.08
CA ALA A 79 16.81 9.84 -0.67
C ALA A 79 15.65 10.73 -0.20
N SER A 80 14.42 10.41 -0.60
CA SER A 80 13.23 11.17 -0.24
C SER A 80 12.05 10.22 -0.01
N SER A 81 10.96 10.73 0.57
CA SER A 81 9.78 9.92 0.84
C SER A 81 9.16 9.42 -0.47
N ASN A 82 8.79 8.15 -0.49
CA ASN A 82 8.21 7.48 -1.66
C ASN A 82 6.91 6.75 -1.31
N TYR A 83 6.38 6.95 -0.12
CA TYR A 83 5.18 6.29 0.37
C TYR A 83 4.37 7.35 1.13
N TRP A 84 3.32 7.85 0.51
CA TRP A 84 2.49 8.90 1.08
C TRP A 84 1.10 8.34 1.36
N ILE A 85 0.70 8.33 2.62
CA ILE A 85 -0.67 8.01 2.99
C ILE A 85 -1.49 9.26 2.69
N VAL A 86 -2.20 9.25 1.57
CA VAL A 86 -2.89 10.42 1.06
C VAL A 86 -4.35 10.47 1.45
N GLU A 87 -4.88 9.35 1.94
CA GLU A 87 -6.24 9.26 2.46
C GLU A 87 -6.30 8.11 3.46
N ILE A 88 -7.04 8.30 4.56
CA ILE A 88 -7.25 7.22 5.53
C ILE A 88 -8.65 7.38 6.13
N ALA A 89 -9.35 6.26 6.31
CA ALA A 89 -10.64 6.26 6.96
C ALA A 89 -10.49 6.64 8.45
N ASP A 90 -11.50 7.29 9.00
CA ASP A 90 -11.47 7.70 10.41
C ASP A 90 -11.26 6.52 11.35
N ASP A 91 -11.82 5.35 11.00
CA ASP A 91 -11.67 4.12 11.77
C ASP A 91 -10.48 3.27 11.33
N TYR A 92 -9.65 3.76 10.40
CA TYR A 92 -8.50 3.06 9.84
C TYR A 92 -8.86 1.75 9.13
N SER A 93 -10.09 1.65 8.59
CA SER A 93 -10.53 0.45 7.86
C SER A 93 -9.97 0.38 6.44
N TYR A 94 -9.64 1.53 5.84
CA TYR A 94 -8.97 1.59 4.55
C TYR A 94 -7.98 2.74 4.51
N ALA A 95 -7.06 2.68 3.56
CA ALA A 95 -6.11 3.75 3.30
C ALA A 95 -5.84 3.83 1.79
N VAL A 96 -5.45 5.00 1.34
CA VAL A 96 -4.99 5.23 -0.04
C VAL A 96 -3.55 5.74 0.05
N VAL A 97 -2.69 5.14 -0.74
CA VAL A 97 -1.25 5.43 -0.74
C VAL A 97 -0.82 5.83 -2.15
N SER A 98 0.04 6.83 -2.21
CA SER A 98 0.63 7.27 -3.47
C SER A 98 2.04 7.80 -3.21
N ASP A 99 2.58 8.56 -4.17
CA ASP A 99 3.86 9.21 -4.03
C ASP A 99 3.77 10.63 -4.61
N GLN A 100 4.89 11.37 -4.53
CA GLN A 100 4.93 12.76 -4.98
C GLN A 100 4.64 12.91 -6.48
N THR A 101 5.02 11.91 -7.28
CA THR A 101 4.90 11.98 -8.75
C THR A 101 3.61 11.36 -9.27
N LYS A 102 2.82 10.71 -8.39
CA LYS A 102 1.59 10.00 -8.75
C LYS A 102 1.84 8.83 -9.70
N THR A 103 3.03 8.28 -9.67
CA THR A 103 3.38 7.08 -10.46
C THR A 103 3.04 5.79 -9.73
N THR A 104 2.82 5.87 -8.42
CA THR A 104 2.30 4.77 -7.61
C THR A 104 0.98 5.20 -6.99
N TRP A 105 0.06 4.25 -6.88
CA TRP A 105 -1.23 4.48 -6.23
C TRP A 105 -1.87 3.15 -5.90
N TRP A 106 -2.37 2.99 -4.66
CA TRP A 106 -3.10 1.78 -4.29
C TRP A 106 -4.07 2.06 -3.15
N ILE A 107 -5.10 1.20 -3.10
CA ILE A 107 -6.08 1.16 -2.00
C ILE A 107 -5.74 -0.05 -1.13
N LEU A 108 -5.63 0.18 0.16
CA LEU A 108 -5.44 -0.85 1.17
C LEU A 108 -6.69 -0.98 2.03
N SER A 109 -7.01 -2.21 2.44
CA SER A 109 -8.16 -2.49 3.31
C SER A 109 -7.75 -3.45 4.40
N ARG A 110 -8.39 -3.32 5.56
CA ARG A 110 -8.19 -4.27 6.66
C ARG A 110 -8.81 -5.65 6.37
N THR A 111 -9.73 -5.70 5.42
CA THR A 111 -10.38 -6.95 5.00
C THR A 111 -10.06 -7.24 3.54
N PRO A 112 -10.06 -8.53 3.13
CA PRO A 112 -9.73 -8.87 1.74
C PRO A 112 -10.78 -8.40 0.74
N GLN A 113 -12.00 -8.13 1.19
CA GLN A 113 -13.07 -7.59 0.36
C GLN A 113 -13.48 -6.22 0.87
N MET A 114 -13.76 -5.32 -0.04
CA MET A 114 -14.15 -3.95 0.28
C MET A 114 -15.41 -3.62 -0.52
N ASP A 115 -16.30 -2.80 0.06
CA ASP A 115 -17.53 -2.38 -0.60
C ASP A 115 -17.23 -1.80 -1.99
N PRO A 116 -17.76 -2.38 -3.09
CA PRO A 116 -17.48 -1.88 -4.43
C PRO A 116 -17.89 -0.42 -4.65
N ALA A 117 -18.95 0.04 -4.01
CA ALA A 117 -19.38 1.44 -4.12
C ALA A 117 -18.35 2.38 -3.50
N LEU A 118 -17.78 2.01 -2.35
CA LEU A 118 -16.73 2.80 -1.70
C LEU A 118 -15.45 2.80 -2.55
N VAL A 119 -15.07 1.66 -3.11
CA VAL A 119 -13.91 1.57 -4.01
C VAL A 119 -14.08 2.52 -5.20
N GLN A 120 -15.27 2.53 -5.81
CA GLN A 120 -15.52 3.41 -6.95
C GLN A 120 -15.48 4.89 -6.56
N GLN A 121 -16.01 5.24 -5.40
CA GLN A 121 -15.94 6.62 -4.89
C GLN A 121 -14.49 7.07 -4.70
N ILE A 122 -13.65 6.19 -4.16
CA ILE A 122 -12.22 6.48 -3.97
C ILE A 122 -11.54 6.68 -5.33
N LYS A 123 -11.81 5.80 -6.29
CA LYS A 123 -11.24 5.90 -7.64
C LYS A 123 -11.65 7.20 -8.32
N ASP A 124 -12.93 7.57 -8.24
CA ASP A 124 -13.43 8.81 -8.85
C ASP A 124 -12.74 10.03 -8.24
N ARG A 125 -12.57 10.03 -6.92
CA ARG A 125 -11.93 11.15 -6.21
C ARG A 125 -10.48 11.32 -6.66
N TRP A 126 -9.74 10.24 -6.75
CA TRP A 126 -8.32 10.30 -7.10
C TRP A 126 -8.08 10.46 -8.61
N ALA A 127 -9.02 10.04 -9.44
CA ALA A 127 -8.98 10.37 -10.87
C ALA A 127 -8.99 11.89 -11.06
N ALA A 128 -9.80 12.60 -10.27
CA ALA A 128 -9.85 14.07 -10.31
C ALA A 128 -8.52 14.71 -9.88
N PHE A 129 -7.70 14.02 -9.10
CA PHE A 129 -6.38 14.51 -8.68
C PHE A 129 -5.26 14.06 -9.61
N GLY A 130 -5.57 13.43 -10.74
CA GLY A 130 -4.58 13.12 -11.76
C GLY A 130 -4.05 11.70 -11.79
N ILE A 131 -4.62 10.78 -11.00
CA ILE A 131 -4.28 9.36 -11.09
C ILE A 131 -4.93 8.78 -12.35
N ASN A 132 -4.12 8.09 -13.18
CA ASN A 132 -4.61 7.50 -14.41
C ASN A 132 -5.35 6.20 -14.12
N MET A 133 -6.67 6.30 -13.92
CA MET A 133 -7.50 5.14 -13.54
C MET A 133 -7.61 4.09 -14.64
N SER A 134 -7.30 4.44 -15.89
CA SER A 134 -7.28 3.45 -16.97
C SER A 134 -6.19 2.39 -16.77
N LEU A 135 -5.16 2.70 -15.97
CA LEU A 135 -4.06 1.79 -15.68
C LEU A 135 -4.25 1.05 -14.35
N VAL A 136 -5.21 1.47 -13.54
CA VAL A 136 -5.44 0.84 -12.23
C VAL A 136 -6.05 -0.54 -12.42
N GLN A 137 -5.48 -1.53 -11.74
CA GLN A 137 -5.93 -2.91 -11.77
C GLN A 137 -6.52 -3.29 -10.42
N ASN A 138 -7.66 -3.97 -10.44
CA ASN A 138 -8.22 -4.55 -9.23
C ASN A 138 -7.41 -5.79 -8.84
N THR A 139 -7.12 -5.91 -7.57
CA THR A 139 -6.36 -7.05 -7.06
C THR A 139 -7.31 -8.18 -6.70
N VAL A 140 -7.02 -9.38 -7.15
CA VAL A 140 -7.80 -10.57 -6.79
C VAL A 140 -7.38 -11.00 -5.38
N GLN A 141 -8.36 -11.13 -4.48
CA GLN A 141 -8.15 -11.53 -3.08
C GLN A 141 -9.00 -12.78 -2.80
N ASP A 142 -8.57 -13.91 -3.33
CA ASP A 142 -9.31 -15.17 -3.22
C ASP A 142 -8.54 -16.25 -2.45
N CYS A 143 -7.53 -15.87 -1.68
CA CYS A 143 -6.65 -16.81 -0.97
C CYS A 143 -7.10 -17.12 0.46
N ASN A 144 -8.27 -16.65 0.88
CA ASN A 144 -8.75 -16.86 2.26
C ASN A 144 -9.78 -17.96 2.34
#